data_50687f7665280b76e9dcfdfb603831f9
#
_entry.id   50687f7665280b76e9dcfdfb603831f9
#
_cell.length_a   1.000
_cell.length_b   1.000
_cell.length_c   1.000
_cell.angle_alpha   90.00
_cell.angle_beta   90.00
_cell.angle_gamma   90.00
#
_symmetry.space_group_name_H-M   'P 1'
#
loop_
_entity.id
_entity.type
_entity.pdbx_description
1 polymer ?
#
loop_
_entity_poly.entity_id
_entity_poly.type
_entity_poly.pdbx_seq_one_letter_code
_entity_poly.pdbx_strand_id
1 'polypeptide(L)'
;MSKIKINIVRPILPNLKDIEKNFSNCLRSGIVTNNGKNVRTFEKNLKFYFKSKYEPVAFCNGQLAFYSLLQSWKYKLKIKNFEKIYAIVPSFTWSGTVNSLILSNIEPIFCDVDNTLTADIDSIDLNLKKFKKIKKKIKFFVSISN
;
A
#
# COMPACT_ATOMS: atom_id res chain seq x y z
N MET A 1 41.11 1.40 -5.81
CA MET A 1 39.89 1.93 -5.16
C MET A 1 38.75 0.94 -5.40
N SER A 2 38.28 0.23 -4.37
CA SER A 2 37.11 -0.64 -4.49
C SER A 2 35.89 0.21 -4.76
N LYS A 3 35.18 -0.06 -5.87
CA LYS A 3 33.91 0.61 -6.17
C LYS A 3 32.89 0.20 -5.09
N ILE A 4 32.46 1.15 -4.26
CA ILE A 4 31.36 0.91 -3.31
C ILE A 4 30.11 0.68 -4.15
N LYS A 5 29.57 -0.55 -4.09
CA LYS A 5 28.31 -0.90 -4.76
C LYS A 5 27.18 -0.66 -3.76
N ILE A 6 26.42 0.39 -3.96
CA ILE A 6 25.21 0.68 -3.18
C ILE A 6 24.04 -0.05 -3.86
N ASN A 7 23.44 -1.01 -3.15
CA ASN A 7 22.24 -1.69 -3.63
C ASN A 7 21.00 -0.86 -3.24
N ILE A 8 20.11 -0.60 -4.19
CA ILE A 8 18.83 0.10 -3.94
C ILE A 8 17.92 -0.76 -3.03
N VAL A 9 17.94 -2.07 -3.22
CA VAL A 9 17.15 -3.02 -2.43
C VAL A 9 18.05 -4.21 -2.07
N ARG A 10 18.01 -4.62 -0.80
CA ARG A 10 18.67 -5.84 -0.32
C ARG A 10 17.62 -6.68 0.40
N PRO A 11 16.92 -7.59 -0.29
CA PRO A 11 15.89 -8.42 0.33
C PRO A 11 16.52 -9.38 1.34
N ILE A 12 15.84 -9.55 2.48
CA ILE A 12 16.14 -10.60 3.45
C ILE A 12 15.31 -11.81 3.01
N LEU A 13 16.00 -12.86 2.59
CA LEU A 13 15.36 -14.09 2.15
C LEU A 13 15.39 -15.14 3.26
N PRO A 14 14.32 -15.95 3.42
CA PRO A 14 14.33 -17.06 4.35
C PRO A 14 15.26 -18.19 3.85
N ASN A 15 15.70 -19.04 4.76
CA ASN A 15 16.44 -20.25 4.38
C ASN A 15 15.45 -21.24 3.73
N LEU A 16 15.89 -21.91 2.65
CA LEU A 16 15.06 -22.91 1.97
C LEU A 16 14.56 -24.03 2.90
N LYS A 17 15.42 -24.50 3.83
CA LYS A 17 15.03 -25.52 4.80
C LYS A 17 13.85 -25.10 5.69
N ASP A 18 13.73 -23.81 6.00
CA ASP A 18 12.67 -23.29 6.86
C ASP A 18 11.31 -23.25 6.15
N ILE A 19 11.32 -23.13 4.83
CA ILE A 19 10.09 -23.08 4.03
C ILE A 19 9.72 -24.40 3.37
N GLU A 20 10.66 -25.34 3.23
CA GLU A 20 10.49 -26.62 2.52
C GLU A 20 9.29 -27.42 3.05
N LYS A 21 9.18 -27.57 4.37
CA LYS A 21 8.08 -28.31 5.01
C LYS A 21 6.71 -27.68 4.69
N ASN A 22 6.62 -26.36 4.77
CA ASN A 22 5.38 -25.63 4.49
C ASN A 22 5.01 -25.70 3.01
N PHE A 23 6.01 -25.61 2.13
CA PHE A 23 5.82 -25.74 0.69
C PHE A 23 5.36 -27.16 0.31
N SER A 24 6.01 -28.19 0.84
CA SER A 24 5.62 -29.60 0.63
C SER A 24 4.21 -29.90 1.13
N ASN A 25 3.82 -29.33 2.28
CA ASN A 25 2.46 -29.47 2.80
C ASN A 25 1.43 -28.79 1.90
N CYS A 26 1.77 -27.64 1.32
CA CYS A 26 0.93 -26.93 0.37
C CYS A 26 0.68 -27.81 -0.88
N LEU A 27 1.71 -28.38 -1.46
CA LEU A 27 1.62 -29.27 -2.62
C LEU A 27 0.76 -30.52 -2.31
N ARG A 28 1.00 -31.16 -1.17
CA ARG A 28 0.22 -32.36 -0.77
C ARG A 28 -1.25 -32.06 -0.54
N SER A 29 -1.59 -30.85 -0.09
CA SER A 29 -2.99 -30.47 0.14
C SER A 29 -3.77 -30.22 -1.14
N GLY A 30 -3.10 -30.05 -2.29
CA GLY A 30 -3.69 -29.64 -3.56
C GLY A 30 -4.23 -28.21 -3.58
N ILE A 31 -4.16 -27.46 -2.46
CA ILE A 31 -4.63 -26.08 -2.37
C ILE A 31 -3.44 -25.15 -2.60
N VAL A 32 -3.22 -24.82 -3.87
CA VAL A 32 -2.05 -24.01 -4.31
C VAL A 32 -2.41 -22.62 -4.84
N THR A 33 -3.71 -22.27 -4.86
CA THR A 33 -4.17 -21.00 -5.46
C THR A 33 -4.38 -19.90 -4.42
N ASN A 34 -5.47 -19.97 -3.66
CA ASN A 34 -5.87 -18.95 -2.70
C ASN A 34 -6.43 -19.58 -1.42
N ASN A 35 -6.52 -18.76 -0.38
CA ASN A 35 -7.12 -19.14 0.92
C ASN A 35 -6.58 -20.45 1.52
N GLY A 36 -5.33 -20.82 1.21
CA GLY A 36 -4.66 -22.00 1.74
C GLY A 36 -4.31 -21.85 3.23
N LYS A 37 -3.94 -22.99 3.87
CA LYS A 37 -3.59 -23.02 5.30
C LYS A 37 -2.52 -22.00 5.67
N ASN A 38 -1.50 -21.84 4.85
CA ASN A 38 -0.38 -20.93 5.12
C ASN A 38 -0.84 -19.46 5.12
N VAL A 39 -1.72 -19.06 4.21
CA VAL A 39 -2.30 -17.71 4.16
C VAL A 39 -3.10 -17.44 5.42
N ARG A 40 -4.01 -18.32 5.79
CA ARG A 40 -4.83 -18.18 7.01
C ARG A 40 -3.99 -18.13 8.28
N THR A 41 -2.93 -18.93 8.35
CA THR A 41 -2.00 -18.89 9.49
C THR A 41 -1.25 -17.57 9.54
N PHE A 42 -0.80 -17.04 8.40
CA PHE A 42 -0.14 -15.76 8.29
C PHE A 42 -1.06 -14.61 8.75
N GLU A 43 -2.29 -14.57 8.27
CA GLU A 43 -3.29 -13.56 8.67
C GLU A 43 -3.56 -13.60 10.18
N LYS A 44 -3.72 -14.79 10.77
CA LYS A 44 -3.88 -14.95 12.22
C LYS A 44 -2.64 -14.46 12.99
N ASN A 45 -1.45 -14.78 12.52
CA ASN A 45 -0.20 -14.34 13.16
C ASN A 45 -0.05 -12.82 13.09
N LEU A 46 -0.40 -12.19 11.97
CA LEU A 46 -0.42 -10.73 11.83
C LEU A 46 -1.44 -10.09 12.78
N LYS A 47 -2.62 -10.66 12.89
CA LYS A 47 -3.63 -10.19 13.85
C LYS A 47 -3.09 -10.17 15.27
N PHE A 48 -2.45 -11.25 15.68
CA PHE A 48 -1.84 -11.37 17.00
C PHE A 48 -0.69 -10.37 17.18
N TYR A 49 0.23 -10.31 16.21
CA TYR A 49 1.40 -9.44 16.26
C TYR A 49 1.02 -7.96 16.39
N PHE A 50 0.07 -7.50 15.60
CA PHE A 50 -0.41 -6.12 15.62
C PHE A 50 -1.50 -5.86 16.67
N LYS A 51 -1.88 -6.87 17.47
CA LYS A 51 -3.01 -6.78 18.41
C LYS A 51 -4.26 -6.19 17.75
N SER A 52 -4.50 -6.55 16.49
CA SER A 52 -5.58 -6.00 15.69
C SER A 52 -6.95 -6.55 16.12
N LYS A 53 -7.95 -5.66 16.24
CA LYS A 53 -9.35 -6.06 16.42
C LYS A 53 -9.91 -6.81 15.20
N TYR A 54 -9.43 -6.44 14.01
CA TYR A 54 -9.90 -6.98 12.74
C TYR A 54 -8.95 -8.03 12.19
N GLU A 55 -9.49 -8.94 11.37
CA GLU A 55 -8.69 -9.90 10.62
C GLU A 55 -7.94 -9.18 9.50
N PRO A 56 -6.61 -9.28 9.42
CA PRO A 56 -5.87 -8.84 8.24
C PRO A 56 -6.23 -9.70 7.04
N VAL A 57 -6.13 -9.12 5.85
CA VAL A 57 -6.34 -9.82 4.58
C VAL A 57 -5.06 -9.76 3.78
N ALA A 58 -4.53 -10.92 3.40
CA ALA A 58 -3.33 -11.01 2.58
C ALA A 58 -3.64 -10.82 1.10
N PHE A 59 -2.79 -10.05 0.43
CA PHE A 59 -2.81 -9.83 -1.01
C PHE A 59 -1.51 -10.29 -1.65
N CYS A 60 -1.51 -10.52 -2.95
CA CYS A 60 -0.29 -10.95 -3.67
C CYS A 60 0.81 -9.88 -3.69
N ASN A 61 0.46 -8.62 -3.51
CA ASN A 61 1.41 -7.50 -3.36
C ASN A 61 0.75 -6.28 -2.70
N GLY A 62 1.59 -5.33 -2.25
CA GLY A 62 1.13 -4.12 -1.58
C GLY A 62 0.30 -3.18 -2.49
N GLN A 63 0.56 -3.15 -3.79
CA GLN A 63 -0.21 -2.33 -4.73
C GLN A 63 -1.67 -2.76 -4.80
N LEU A 64 -1.93 -4.07 -4.91
CA LEU A 64 -3.30 -4.60 -4.92
C LEU A 64 -3.97 -4.48 -3.56
N ALA A 65 -3.21 -4.62 -2.46
CA ALA A 65 -3.73 -4.35 -1.12
C ALA A 65 -4.21 -2.89 -1.00
N PHE A 66 -3.39 -1.94 -1.44
CA PHE A 66 -3.74 -0.52 -1.41
C PHE A 66 -4.92 -0.19 -2.36
N TYR A 67 -4.92 -0.72 -3.57
CA TYR A 67 -6.05 -0.60 -4.49
C TYR A 67 -7.36 -1.09 -3.84
N SER A 68 -7.34 -2.28 -3.24
CA SER A 68 -8.53 -2.85 -2.58
C SER A 68 -8.99 -2.01 -1.39
N LEU A 69 -8.05 -1.44 -0.62
CA LEU A 69 -8.34 -0.50 0.45
C LEU A 69 -9.07 0.74 -0.09
N LEU A 70 -8.57 1.34 -1.18
CA LEU A 70 -9.19 2.51 -1.82
C LEU A 70 -10.61 2.21 -2.32
N GLN A 71 -10.83 1.05 -2.94
CA GLN A 71 -12.16 0.62 -3.37
C GLN A 71 -13.12 0.45 -2.18
N SER A 72 -12.65 -0.17 -1.09
CA SER A 72 -13.43 -0.34 0.13
C SER A 72 -13.81 1.01 0.76
N TRP A 73 -12.89 1.95 0.78
CA TRP A 73 -13.15 3.31 1.27
C TRP A 73 -14.12 4.08 0.37
N LYS A 74 -13.97 3.99 -0.95
CA LYS A 74 -14.93 4.58 -1.90
C LYS A 74 -16.34 4.03 -1.66
N TYR A 75 -16.47 2.72 -1.48
CA TYR A 75 -17.74 2.08 -1.16
C TYR A 75 -18.33 2.61 0.16
N LYS A 76 -17.52 2.65 1.24
CA LYS A 76 -17.93 3.16 2.54
C LYS A 76 -18.37 4.62 2.49
N LEU A 77 -17.69 5.45 1.72
CA LEU A 77 -18.00 6.87 1.53
C LEU A 77 -19.10 7.11 0.50
N LYS A 78 -19.67 6.06 -0.09
CA LYS A 78 -20.69 6.11 -1.16
C LYS A 78 -20.25 6.93 -2.37
N ILE A 79 -18.95 6.93 -2.69
CA ILE A 79 -18.37 7.62 -3.83
C ILE A 79 -18.65 6.79 -5.08
N LYS A 80 -19.31 7.41 -6.07
CA LYS A 80 -19.62 6.74 -7.34
C LYS A 80 -18.39 6.64 -8.25
N ASN A 81 -18.33 5.59 -9.08
CA ASN A 81 -17.14 5.35 -9.92
C ASN A 81 -16.84 6.48 -10.92
N PHE A 82 -17.85 7.21 -11.36
CA PHE A 82 -17.68 8.35 -12.28
C PHE A 82 -17.41 9.68 -11.54
N GLU A 83 -17.45 9.71 -10.20
CA GLU A 83 -17.18 10.92 -9.44
C GLU A 83 -15.68 11.20 -9.42
N LYS A 84 -15.31 12.37 -9.92
CA LYS A 84 -13.92 12.82 -9.90
C LYS A 84 -13.54 13.28 -8.50
N ILE A 85 -12.62 12.53 -7.89
CA ILE A 85 -12.08 12.77 -6.55
C ILE A 85 -10.55 12.81 -6.61
N TYR A 86 -9.94 13.34 -5.57
CA TYR A 86 -8.50 13.62 -5.52
C TYR A 86 -7.88 13.06 -4.26
N ALA A 87 -6.58 12.74 -4.35
CA ALA A 87 -5.73 12.41 -3.21
C ALA A 87 -4.45 13.25 -3.24
N ILE A 88 -4.02 13.77 -2.09
CA ILE A 88 -2.69 14.36 -1.98
C ILE A 88 -1.69 13.24 -1.67
N VAL A 89 -0.60 13.20 -2.43
CA VAL A 89 0.41 12.15 -2.35
C VAL A 89 1.81 12.76 -2.47
N PRO A 90 2.80 12.34 -1.66
CA PRO A 90 4.16 12.83 -1.78
C PRO A 90 4.75 12.43 -3.15
N SER A 91 5.54 13.33 -3.73
CA SER A 91 6.18 13.10 -5.04
C SER A 91 7.25 12.00 -5.00
N PHE A 92 7.89 11.82 -3.83
CA PHE A 92 8.85 10.76 -3.58
C PHE A 92 8.13 9.55 -2.98
N THR A 93 7.66 8.65 -3.83
CA THR A 93 6.97 7.43 -3.43
C THR A 93 7.16 6.31 -4.45
N TRP A 94 6.86 5.09 -4.05
CA TRP A 94 6.80 3.95 -4.97
C TRP A 94 5.70 4.17 -6.00
N SER A 95 6.01 3.92 -7.29
CA SER A 95 5.06 4.14 -8.40
C SER A 95 3.74 3.37 -8.23
N GLY A 96 3.76 2.21 -7.57
CA GLY A 96 2.57 1.42 -7.26
C GLY A 96 1.53 2.17 -6.42
N THR A 97 1.96 3.12 -5.57
CA THR A 97 1.05 3.98 -4.79
C THR A 97 0.22 4.86 -5.71
N VAL A 98 0.89 5.58 -6.61
CA VAL A 98 0.24 6.47 -7.58
C VAL A 98 -0.63 5.67 -8.56
N ASN A 99 -0.12 4.54 -9.06
CA ASN A 99 -0.87 3.66 -9.95
C ASN A 99 -2.16 3.15 -9.29
N SER A 100 -2.14 2.82 -8.00
CA SER A 100 -3.34 2.39 -7.28
C SER A 100 -4.39 3.49 -7.17
N LEU A 101 -3.98 4.75 -7.00
CA LEU A 101 -4.88 5.90 -7.04
C LEU A 101 -5.53 6.03 -8.43
N ILE A 102 -4.73 6.03 -9.50
CA ILE A 102 -5.21 6.16 -10.88
C ILE A 102 -6.17 5.02 -11.23
N LEU A 103 -5.81 3.77 -10.93
CA LEU A 103 -6.67 2.61 -11.14
C LEU A 103 -7.98 2.69 -10.34
N SER A 104 -7.97 3.39 -9.22
CA SER A 104 -9.17 3.64 -8.41
C SER A 104 -9.99 4.84 -8.89
N ASN A 105 -9.63 5.45 -10.03
CA ASN A 105 -10.23 6.69 -10.53
C ASN A 105 -10.12 7.85 -9.52
N ILE A 106 -8.95 7.95 -8.87
CA ILE A 106 -8.59 9.00 -7.92
C ILE A 106 -7.42 9.77 -8.53
N GLU A 107 -7.60 11.06 -8.77
CA GLU A 107 -6.58 11.90 -9.37
C GLU A 107 -5.54 12.32 -8.32
N PRO A 108 -4.24 12.00 -8.50
CA PRO A 108 -3.21 12.39 -7.57
C PRO A 108 -2.87 13.89 -7.68
N ILE A 109 -2.74 14.55 -6.54
CA ILE A 109 -2.16 15.88 -6.40
C ILE A 109 -0.84 15.71 -5.67
N PHE A 110 0.28 15.94 -6.35
CA PHE A 110 1.59 15.75 -5.76
C PHE A 110 1.94 16.91 -4.80
N CYS A 111 2.49 16.56 -3.65
CA CYS A 111 3.16 17.47 -2.75
C CYS A 111 4.67 17.16 -2.68
N ASP A 112 5.46 18.12 -2.26
CA ASP A 112 6.88 17.92 -2.01
C ASP A 112 7.11 17.06 -0.76
N VAL A 113 8.34 16.64 -0.56
CA VAL A 113 8.78 15.92 0.63
C VAL A 113 9.75 16.79 1.42
N ASP A 114 9.72 16.65 2.73
CA ASP A 114 10.65 17.29 3.64
C ASP A 114 12.01 16.52 3.71
N ASN A 115 12.89 16.99 4.60
CA ASN A 115 14.21 16.38 4.80
C ASN A 115 14.15 14.95 5.36
N THR A 116 13.01 14.49 5.87
CA THR A 116 12.76 13.13 6.33
C THR A 116 12.19 12.23 5.23
N LEU A 117 12.02 12.77 4.02
CA LEU A 117 11.39 12.13 2.87
C LEU A 117 9.91 11.79 3.09
N THR A 118 9.26 12.44 4.06
CA THR A 118 7.82 12.39 4.25
C THR A 118 7.13 13.59 3.58
N ALA A 119 5.80 13.55 3.49
CA ALA A 119 5.06 14.62 2.85
C ALA A 119 5.26 15.96 3.58
N ASP A 120 5.71 16.99 2.84
CA ASP A 120 5.91 18.35 3.38
C ASP A 120 4.57 19.04 3.65
N ILE A 121 4.37 19.46 4.91
CA ILE A 121 3.12 20.10 5.36
C ILE A 121 2.90 21.44 4.67
N ASP A 122 3.93 22.22 4.44
CA ASP A 122 3.83 23.53 3.76
C ASP A 122 3.41 23.35 2.30
N SER A 123 3.94 22.33 1.63
CA SER A 123 3.53 21.96 0.27
C SER A 123 2.07 21.47 0.22
N ILE A 124 1.63 20.71 1.22
CA ILE A 124 0.22 20.30 1.34
C ILE A 124 -0.69 21.52 1.48
N ASP A 125 -0.34 22.47 2.37
CA ASP A 125 -1.12 23.69 2.60
C ASP A 125 -1.16 24.58 1.35
N LEU A 126 -0.05 24.68 0.62
CA LEU A 126 0.01 25.38 -0.65
C LEU A 126 -0.94 24.76 -1.68
N ASN A 127 -0.93 23.43 -1.79
CA ASN A 127 -1.85 22.69 -2.66
C ASN A 127 -3.31 22.91 -2.28
N LEU A 128 -3.65 22.87 -1.00
CA LEU A 128 -5.02 23.11 -0.52
C LEU A 128 -5.49 24.55 -0.83
N LYS A 129 -4.60 25.54 -0.79
CA LYS A 129 -4.87 26.92 -1.20
C LYS A 129 -5.04 27.03 -2.70
N LYS A 130 -4.13 26.42 -3.49
CA LYS A 130 -4.14 26.44 -4.96
C LYS A 130 -5.40 25.76 -5.50
N PHE A 131 -5.78 24.62 -4.94
CA PHE A 131 -6.92 23.81 -5.36
C PHE A 131 -8.20 24.10 -4.56
N LYS A 132 -8.37 25.32 -4.05
CA LYS A 132 -9.52 25.73 -3.22
C LYS A 132 -10.87 25.31 -3.79
N LYS A 133 -11.06 25.41 -5.14
CA LYS A 133 -12.32 25.05 -5.83
C LYS A 133 -12.65 23.55 -5.74
N ILE A 134 -11.66 22.68 -5.62
CA ILE A 134 -11.84 21.23 -5.54
C ILE A 134 -11.52 20.66 -4.14
N LYS A 135 -11.25 21.50 -3.16
CA LYS A 135 -10.87 21.08 -1.79
C LYS A 135 -11.85 20.04 -1.20
N LYS A 136 -13.16 20.23 -1.42
CA LYS A 136 -14.19 19.27 -0.95
C LYS A 136 -14.13 17.91 -1.65
N LYS A 137 -13.48 17.82 -2.82
CA LYS A 137 -13.27 16.59 -3.59
C LYS A 137 -11.98 15.87 -3.26
N ILE A 138 -11.08 16.49 -2.48
CA ILE A 138 -9.90 15.82 -1.93
C ILE A 138 -10.39 14.93 -0.79
N LYS A 139 -10.28 13.62 -0.97
CA LYS A 139 -10.83 12.62 -0.04
C LYS A 139 -9.75 11.85 0.70
N PHE A 140 -8.50 11.87 0.20
CA PHE A 140 -7.44 11.06 0.74
C PHE A 140 -6.14 11.86 0.86
N PHE A 141 -5.41 11.57 1.94
CA PHE A 141 -4.01 11.92 2.10
C PHE A 141 -3.23 10.62 2.20
N VAL A 142 -2.20 10.47 1.38
CA VAL A 142 -1.32 9.33 1.42
C VAL A 142 -0.06 9.74 2.16
N SER A 143 0.14 9.20 3.34
CA SER A 143 1.38 9.33 4.10
C SER A 143 2.21 8.07 3.91
N ILE A 144 3.51 8.23 3.73
CA ILE A 144 4.47 7.14 3.65
C ILE A 144 5.36 7.29 4.87
N SER A 145 5.38 6.26 5.70
CA SER A 145 6.38 6.12 6.78
C SER A 145 7.55 5.32 6.26
N ASN A 146 8.74 5.84 6.39
CA ASN A 146 9.98 5.13 6.17
C ASN A 146 10.35 4.28 7.38
#